data_d502e69525558c24458a4ec7b07d6842
#
_entry.id   d502e69525558c24458a4ec7b07d6842
#
_cell.length_a   1.000
_cell.length_b   1.000
_cell.length_c   1.000
_cell.angle_alpha   90.00
_cell.angle_beta   90.00
_cell.angle_gamma   90.00
#
_symmetry.space_group_name_H-M   'P 1'
#
loop_
_entity.id
_entity.type
_entity.pdbx_description
1 polymer ?
#
loop_
_entity_poly.entity_id
_entity_poly.type
_entity_poly.pdbx_seq_one_letter_code
_entity_poly.pdbx_strand_id
1 'polypeptide(L)'
;GFDGYGWVEDSDAPFNRGLLDQIAALEWVRRNIVVFGGDPGNVTIGGQSAGGGNVLALMACPRARGLFHRAISESGAVTDIPIDLARSTAREMAGFAGVGANLEGWRALDYDRVFAVTADFERRRAEQAAPIPLAERIRAAVVPGPDTGITYGPTVDDELLPLPVREALARGDGGDIPLLAMSTTHEFIDLSFGLVEEMGGLTAVEVME
;
A
#
# COMPACT_ATOMS: atom_id res chain seq x y z
N GLY A 1 -7.65 -0.51 -0.23
CA GLY A 1 -8.69 -0.23 -1.23
C GLY A 1 -8.93 1.27 -1.43
N PHE A 2 -9.85 1.60 -2.30
CA PHE A 2 -10.15 3.00 -2.65
C PHE A 2 -10.53 3.86 -1.44
N ASP A 3 -11.32 3.32 -0.52
CA ASP A 3 -11.75 3.98 0.71
C ASP A 3 -10.59 4.53 1.55
N GLY A 4 -9.50 3.79 1.65
CA GLY A 4 -8.29 4.18 2.40
C GLY A 4 -7.27 4.99 1.61
N TYR A 5 -7.14 4.75 0.31
CA TYR A 5 -6.02 5.24 -0.50
C TYR A 5 -6.42 5.86 -1.84
N GLY A 6 -7.70 5.85 -2.22
CA GLY A 6 -8.15 6.53 -3.43
C GLY A 6 -8.12 8.05 -3.27
N TRP A 7 -7.77 8.77 -4.33
CA TRP A 7 -7.87 10.22 -4.33
C TRP A 7 -9.32 10.70 -4.40
N VAL A 8 -9.66 11.69 -3.57
CA VAL A 8 -10.97 12.33 -3.55
C VAL A 8 -10.78 13.84 -3.57
N GLU A 9 -11.15 14.49 -4.67
CA GLU A 9 -11.11 15.93 -4.81
C GLU A 9 -12.05 16.60 -3.79
N ASP A 10 -11.71 17.79 -3.33
CA ASP A 10 -12.44 18.57 -2.33
C ASP A 10 -12.61 17.89 -0.95
N SER A 11 -11.85 16.83 -0.67
CA SER A 11 -11.78 16.22 0.65
C SER A 11 -10.75 16.96 1.51
N ASP A 12 -11.01 17.07 2.79
CA ASP A 12 -10.04 17.50 3.82
C ASP A 12 -8.89 16.49 4.03
N ALA A 13 -9.08 15.25 3.58
CA ALA A 13 -8.07 14.20 3.54
C ALA A 13 -8.09 13.53 2.14
N PRO A 14 -7.58 14.19 1.10
CA PRO A 14 -7.69 13.72 -0.29
C PRO A 14 -6.93 12.44 -0.58
N PHE A 15 -5.84 12.16 0.16
CA PHE A 15 -4.99 10.98 0.06
C PHE A 15 -4.79 10.32 1.42
N ASN A 16 -4.24 9.09 1.41
CA ASN A 16 -3.69 8.44 2.61
C ASN A 16 -4.62 8.33 3.81
N ARG A 17 -5.95 8.32 3.61
CA ARG A 17 -6.92 8.21 4.72
C ARG A 17 -6.67 6.99 5.59
N GLY A 18 -6.27 5.86 4.96
CA GLY A 18 -5.93 4.64 5.69
C GLY A 18 -4.73 4.80 6.63
N LEU A 19 -3.70 5.57 6.25
CA LEU A 19 -2.60 5.91 7.15
C LEU A 19 -3.03 6.92 8.21
N LEU A 20 -3.86 7.89 7.86
CA LEU A 20 -4.40 8.86 8.82
C LEU A 20 -5.25 8.19 9.89
N ASP A 21 -6.06 7.19 9.54
CA ASP A 21 -6.84 6.39 10.48
C ASP A 21 -5.95 5.60 11.43
N GLN A 22 -4.86 5.01 10.92
CA GLN A 22 -3.87 4.30 11.74
C GLN A 22 -3.16 5.26 12.69
N ILE A 23 -2.78 6.46 12.24
CA ILE A 23 -2.19 7.51 13.07
C ILE A 23 -3.18 7.93 14.16
N ALA A 24 -4.46 8.16 13.82
CA ALA A 24 -5.50 8.49 14.78
C ALA A 24 -5.68 7.39 15.84
N ALA A 25 -5.64 6.12 15.43
CA ALA A 25 -5.68 4.98 16.34
C ALA A 25 -4.46 4.97 17.29
N LEU A 26 -3.25 5.22 16.79
CA LEU A 26 -2.04 5.30 17.61
C LEU A 26 -2.07 6.50 18.57
N GLU A 27 -2.59 7.64 18.14
CA GLU A 27 -2.82 8.80 19.00
C GLU A 27 -3.83 8.47 20.11
N TRP A 28 -4.87 7.70 19.80
CA TRP A 28 -5.82 7.22 20.78
C TRP A 28 -5.13 6.30 21.80
N VAL A 29 -4.32 5.35 21.34
CA VAL A 29 -3.51 4.46 22.20
C VAL A 29 -2.65 5.29 23.14
N ARG A 30 -1.90 6.26 22.61
CA ARG A 30 -1.03 7.13 23.42
C ARG A 30 -1.79 7.86 24.54
N ARG A 31 -3.03 8.29 24.28
CA ARG A 31 -3.83 9.03 25.26
C ARG A 31 -4.56 8.15 26.28
N ASN A 32 -4.87 6.91 25.91
CA ASN A 32 -5.84 6.12 26.68
C ASN A 32 -5.28 4.81 27.23
N ILE A 33 -4.19 4.28 26.69
CA ILE A 33 -3.79 2.89 26.98
C ILE A 33 -3.43 2.64 28.44
N VAL A 34 -3.05 3.69 29.19
CA VAL A 34 -2.78 3.63 30.63
C VAL A 34 -3.99 3.14 31.42
N VAL A 35 -5.20 3.53 31.03
CA VAL A 35 -6.45 3.11 31.67
C VAL A 35 -6.67 1.61 31.54
N PHE A 36 -6.09 0.98 30.52
CA PHE A 36 -6.15 -0.45 30.25
C PHE A 36 -4.92 -1.20 30.80
N GLY A 37 -4.04 -0.53 31.56
CA GLY A 37 -2.83 -1.13 32.13
C GLY A 37 -1.65 -1.21 31.17
N GLY A 38 -1.76 -0.56 29.98
CA GLY A 38 -0.66 -0.47 29.02
C GLY A 38 0.27 0.71 29.27
N ASP A 39 1.43 0.68 28.60
CA ASP A 39 2.43 1.74 28.65
C ASP A 39 2.50 2.46 27.30
N PRO A 40 2.11 3.76 27.22
CA PRO A 40 2.21 4.54 25.99
C PRO A 40 3.64 4.76 25.51
N GLY A 41 4.64 4.58 26.37
CA GLY A 41 6.07 4.60 26.03
C GLY A 41 6.61 3.26 25.51
N ASN A 42 5.76 2.23 25.40
CA ASN A 42 6.15 0.89 24.97
C ASN A 42 5.17 0.29 23.94
N VAL A 43 4.87 1.05 22.89
CA VAL A 43 3.97 0.64 21.82
C VAL A 43 4.76 -0.04 20.70
N THR A 44 4.33 -1.23 20.33
CA THR A 44 4.82 -1.95 19.14
C THR A 44 3.73 -2.01 18.09
N ILE A 45 4.03 -1.60 16.87
CA ILE A 45 3.14 -1.82 15.72
C ILE A 45 3.57 -3.07 14.96
N GLY A 46 2.62 -3.80 14.42
CA GLY A 46 2.90 -5.00 13.62
C GLY A 46 1.89 -5.19 12.53
N GLY A 47 2.31 -5.81 11.43
CA GLY A 47 1.43 -6.09 10.32
C GLY A 47 2.00 -7.11 9.34
N GLN A 48 1.11 -7.81 8.66
CA GLN A 48 1.43 -8.82 7.66
C GLN A 48 0.95 -8.33 6.28
N SER A 49 1.70 -8.65 5.21
CA SER A 49 1.39 -8.30 3.82
C SER A 49 1.18 -6.78 3.68
N ALA A 50 0.01 -6.32 3.23
CA ALA A 50 -0.34 -4.89 3.17
C ALA A 50 -0.20 -4.19 4.53
N GLY A 51 -0.50 -4.88 5.65
CA GLY A 51 -0.27 -4.36 6.99
C GLY A 51 1.21 -4.19 7.31
N GLY A 52 2.07 -5.12 6.88
CA GLY A 52 3.52 -4.98 6.97
C GLY A 52 4.05 -3.80 6.14
N GLY A 53 3.50 -3.59 4.94
CA GLY A 53 3.78 -2.41 4.12
C GLY A 53 3.37 -1.11 4.80
N ASN A 54 2.18 -1.08 5.43
CA ASN A 54 1.73 0.09 6.19
C ASN A 54 2.62 0.38 7.42
N VAL A 55 3.15 -0.65 8.09
CA VAL A 55 4.15 -0.47 9.15
C VAL A 55 5.37 0.29 8.62
N LEU A 56 5.89 -0.09 7.46
CA LEU A 56 7.03 0.57 6.83
C LEU A 56 6.68 2.00 6.39
N ALA A 57 5.48 2.23 5.86
CA ALA A 57 4.99 3.57 5.52
C ALA A 57 4.85 4.46 6.77
N LEU A 58 4.37 3.93 7.91
CA LEU A 58 4.31 4.68 9.18
C LEU A 58 5.70 5.01 9.72
N MET A 59 6.69 4.14 9.55
CA MET A 59 8.10 4.45 9.91
C MET A 59 8.65 5.60 9.07
N ALA A 60 8.29 5.67 7.78
CA ALA A 60 8.68 6.74 6.87
C ALA A 60 7.88 8.04 7.06
N CYS A 61 6.74 7.99 7.79
CA CYS A 61 5.81 9.09 7.95
C CYS A 61 6.24 10.03 9.09
N PRO A 62 6.57 11.31 8.83
CA PRO A 62 6.95 12.26 9.87
C PRO A 62 5.87 12.46 10.94
N ARG A 63 4.60 12.41 10.55
CA ARG A 63 3.45 12.60 11.46
C ARG A 63 3.27 11.44 12.45
N ALA A 64 3.78 10.25 12.13
CA ALA A 64 3.70 9.08 13.00
C ALA A 64 4.84 9.01 14.04
N ARG A 65 5.82 9.91 13.97
CA ARG A 65 6.97 9.91 14.88
C ARG A 65 6.53 10.03 16.35
N GLY A 66 7.10 9.17 17.20
CA GLY A 66 6.82 9.14 18.63
C GLY A 66 5.47 8.54 19.01
N LEU A 67 4.73 7.93 18.07
CA LEU A 67 3.49 7.21 18.35
C LEU A 67 3.73 5.73 18.65
N PHE A 68 4.86 5.19 18.22
CA PHE A 68 5.28 3.82 18.49
C PHE A 68 6.80 3.73 18.68
N HIS A 69 7.28 2.63 19.26
CA HIS A 69 8.64 2.45 19.75
C HIS A 69 9.33 1.22 19.16
N ARG A 70 8.57 0.33 18.52
CA ARG A 70 9.04 -0.86 17.78
C ARG A 70 8.10 -1.18 16.64
N ALA A 71 8.63 -1.85 15.64
CA ALA A 71 7.91 -2.24 14.46
C ALA A 71 8.15 -3.72 14.10
N ILE A 72 7.12 -4.39 13.59
CA ILE A 72 7.18 -5.75 13.06
C ILE A 72 6.55 -5.74 11.68
N SER A 73 7.31 -6.10 10.65
CA SER A 73 6.81 -6.21 9.27
C SER A 73 6.97 -7.66 8.80
N GLU A 74 5.85 -8.34 8.59
CA GLU A 74 5.78 -9.71 8.14
C GLU A 74 5.38 -9.74 6.67
N SER A 75 6.28 -10.16 5.78
CA SER A 75 6.05 -10.18 4.33
C SER A 75 5.50 -8.85 3.80
N GLY A 76 5.94 -7.74 4.37
CA GLY A 76 5.48 -6.39 4.02
C GLY A 76 6.20 -5.90 2.77
N ALA A 77 5.43 -5.58 1.72
CA ALA A 77 5.98 -4.93 0.54
C ALA A 77 6.13 -3.42 0.77
N VAL A 78 7.27 -2.88 0.36
CA VAL A 78 7.46 -1.42 0.31
C VAL A 78 6.83 -0.92 -0.99
N THR A 79 5.58 -0.49 -0.88
CA THR A 79 4.79 -0.01 -2.02
C THR A 79 4.27 1.38 -1.74
N ASP A 80 4.47 2.27 -2.68
CA ASP A 80 3.84 3.59 -2.71
C ASP A 80 3.44 3.96 -4.13
N ILE A 81 2.55 4.92 -4.26
CA ILE A 81 1.97 5.34 -5.54
C ILE A 81 2.31 6.80 -5.78
N PRO A 82 2.87 7.15 -6.96
CA PRO A 82 3.03 8.54 -7.35
C PRO A 82 1.67 9.27 -7.38
N ILE A 83 1.65 10.52 -6.91
CA ILE A 83 0.43 11.33 -6.78
C ILE A 83 -0.37 11.46 -8.09
N ASP A 84 0.32 11.60 -9.22
CA ASP A 84 -0.34 11.74 -10.52
C ASP A 84 -1.04 10.43 -10.95
N LEU A 85 -0.43 9.28 -10.63
CA LEU A 85 -1.04 7.99 -10.88
C LEU A 85 -2.27 7.79 -9.96
N ALA A 86 -2.17 8.15 -8.69
CA ALA A 86 -3.31 8.08 -7.76
C ALA A 86 -4.48 8.93 -8.24
N ARG A 87 -4.21 10.16 -8.72
CA ARG A 87 -5.23 11.07 -9.29
C ARG A 87 -5.85 10.52 -10.57
N SER A 88 -5.04 10.02 -11.51
CA SER A 88 -5.54 9.49 -12.77
C SER A 88 -6.41 8.25 -12.55
N THR A 89 -5.96 7.32 -11.71
CA THR A 89 -6.72 6.12 -11.33
C THR A 89 -8.07 6.46 -10.69
N ALA A 90 -8.09 7.44 -9.78
CA ALA A 90 -9.33 7.85 -9.13
C ALA A 90 -10.33 8.50 -10.10
N ARG A 91 -9.86 9.31 -11.05
CA ARG A 91 -10.72 9.89 -12.10
C ARG A 91 -11.27 8.80 -13.03
N GLU A 92 -10.44 7.85 -13.41
CA GLU A 92 -10.86 6.72 -14.23
C GLU A 92 -11.95 5.89 -13.54
N MET A 93 -11.74 5.58 -12.24
CA MET A 93 -12.72 4.87 -11.43
C MET A 93 -14.01 5.65 -11.24
N ALA A 94 -13.95 6.96 -11.02
CA ALA A 94 -15.13 7.81 -10.90
C ALA A 94 -15.94 7.82 -12.21
N GLY A 95 -15.26 7.93 -13.37
CA GLY A 95 -15.87 7.80 -14.68
C GLY A 95 -16.53 6.42 -14.89
N PHE A 96 -15.88 5.35 -14.44
CA PHE A 96 -16.44 3.99 -14.47
C PHE A 96 -17.67 3.86 -13.56
N ALA A 97 -17.67 4.51 -12.40
CA ALA A 97 -18.79 4.54 -11.47
C ALA A 97 -19.95 5.46 -11.92
N GLY A 98 -19.69 6.34 -12.91
CA GLY A 98 -20.66 7.34 -13.37
C GLY A 98 -20.85 8.52 -12.41
N VAL A 99 -19.82 8.84 -11.60
CA VAL A 99 -19.83 9.95 -10.63
C VAL A 99 -18.66 10.91 -10.83
N GLY A 100 -18.69 12.06 -10.17
CA GLY A 100 -17.53 12.95 -10.09
C GLY A 100 -16.44 12.38 -9.18
N ALA A 101 -15.17 12.63 -9.51
CA ALA A 101 -14.03 12.21 -8.69
C ALA A 101 -13.84 13.11 -7.45
N ASN A 102 -14.90 13.67 -6.92
CA ASN A 102 -14.95 14.58 -5.80
C ASN A 102 -15.79 14.01 -4.64
N LEU A 103 -15.79 14.71 -3.52
CA LEU A 103 -16.47 14.27 -2.32
C LEU A 103 -17.98 14.11 -2.52
N GLU A 104 -18.61 15.02 -3.27
CA GLU A 104 -20.06 14.97 -3.60
C GLU A 104 -20.39 13.71 -4.41
N GLY A 105 -19.60 13.43 -5.48
CA GLY A 105 -19.80 12.26 -6.35
C GLY A 105 -19.68 10.95 -5.56
N TRP A 106 -18.66 10.80 -4.74
CA TRP A 106 -18.46 9.57 -3.95
C TRP A 106 -19.50 9.41 -2.84
N ARG A 107 -19.95 10.49 -2.20
CA ARG A 107 -21.02 10.47 -1.18
C ARG A 107 -22.41 10.14 -1.75
N ALA A 108 -22.60 10.27 -3.06
CA ALA A 108 -23.83 9.86 -3.72
C ALA A 108 -23.98 8.32 -3.82
N LEU A 109 -22.90 7.57 -3.59
CA LEU A 109 -22.90 6.11 -3.55
C LEU A 109 -22.92 5.65 -2.10
N ASP A 110 -23.67 4.58 -1.82
CA ASP A 110 -23.54 3.86 -0.55
C ASP A 110 -22.24 3.04 -0.50
N TYR A 111 -21.88 2.58 0.69
CA TYR A 111 -20.64 1.84 0.91
C TYR A 111 -20.57 0.54 0.07
N ASP A 112 -21.66 -0.22 0.00
CA ASP A 112 -21.72 -1.48 -0.75
C ASP A 112 -21.50 -1.22 -2.26
N ARG A 113 -22.05 -0.10 -2.77
CA ARG A 113 -21.85 0.30 -4.16
C ARG A 113 -20.40 0.72 -4.41
N VAL A 114 -19.77 1.50 -3.54
CA VAL A 114 -18.34 1.86 -3.66
C VAL A 114 -17.47 0.61 -3.66
N PHE A 115 -17.75 -0.35 -2.78
CA PHE A 115 -17.02 -1.62 -2.71
C PHE A 115 -17.17 -2.44 -4.00
N ALA A 116 -18.40 -2.58 -4.49
CA ALA A 116 -18.67 -3.30 -5.75
C ALA A 116 -18.00 -2.63 -6.95
N VAL A 117 -18.08 -1.30 -7.05
CA VAL A 117 -17.41 -0.53 -8.13
C VAL A 117 -15.89 -0.73 -8.09
N THR A 118 -15.29 -0.72 -6.89
CA THR A 118 -13.84 -0.96 -6.74
C THR A 118 -13.45 -2.33 -7.30
N ALA A 119 -14.16 -3.38 -6.90
CA ALA A 119 -13.89 -4.75 -7.35
C ALA A 119 -14.09 -4.91 -8.88
N ASP A 120 -15.16 -4.34 -9.42
CA ASP A 120 -15.47 -4.40 -10.84
C ASP A 120 -14.43 -3.62 -11.68
N PHE A 121 -13.97 -2.48 -11.19
CA PHE A 121 -12.95 -1.66 -11.82
C PHE A 121 -11.59 -2.38 -11.86
N GLU A 122 -11.17 -2.97 -10.76
CA GLU A 122 -9.93 -3.76 -10.69
C GLU A 122 -9.96 -4.97 -11.63
N ARG A 123 -11.10 -5.71 -11.63
CA ARG A 123 -11.29 -6.82 -12.56
C ARG A 123 -11.19 -6.38 -14.02
N ARG A 124 -11.85 -5.29 -14.40
CA ARG A 124 -11.81 -4.75 -15.75
C ARG A 124 -10.39 -4.32 -16.15
N ARG A 125 -9.66 -3.68 -15.27
CA ARG A 125 -8.25 -3.32 -15.52
C ARG A 125 -7.39 -4.55 -15.74
N ALA A 126 -7.57 -5.59 -14.94
CA ALA A 126 -6.84 -6.85 -15.11
C ALA A 126 -7.18 -7.54 -16.45
N GLU A 127 -8.45 -7.54 -16.86
CA GLU A 127 -8.89 -8.09 -18.15
C GLU A 127 -8.37 -7.31 -19.36
N GLN A 128 -8.18 -6.00 -19.22
CA GLN A 128 -7.68 -5.11 -20.28
C GLN A 128 -6.16 -4.99 -20.32
N ALA A 129 -5.48 -5.43 -19.24
CA ALA A 129 -4.02 -5.44 -19.18
C ALA A 129 -3.48 -6.38 -20.28
N ALA A 130 -2.55 -5.87 -21.10
CA ALA A 130 -1.83 -6.72 -22.01
C ALA A 130 -1.08 -7.80 -21.22
N PRO A 131 -0.99 -9.04 -21.74
CA PRO A 131 -0.17 -10.06 -21.08
C PRO A 131 1.26 -9.54 -20.92
N ILE A 132 1.71 -9.43 -19.69
CA ILE A 132 3.10 -9.06 -19.42
C ILE A 132 3.97 -10.28 -19.76
N PRO A 133 4.99 -10.13 -20.62
CA PRO A 133 5.91 -11.20 -20.95
C PRO A 133 6.49 -11.82 -19.67
N LEU A 134 6.68 -13.15 -19.67
CA LEU A 134 7.15 -13.88 -18.48
C LEU A 134 8.47 -13.32 -17.94
N ALA A 135 9.41 -12.97 -18.79
CA ALA A 135 10.68 -12.36 -18.41
C ALA A 135 10.50 -11.03 -17.66
N GLU A 136 9.55 -10.19 -18.06
CA GLU A 136 9.23 -8.94 -17.35
C GLU A 136 8.56 -9.20 -16.00
N ARG A 137 7.69 -10.21 -15.91
CA ARG A 137 7.06 -10.63 -14.65
C ARG A 137 8.10 -11.12 -13.65
N ILE A 138 9.06 -11.92 -14.10
CA ILE A 138 10.17 -12.40 -13.28
C ILE A 138 11.05 -11.23 -12.85
N ARG A 139 11.41 -10.34 -13.79
CA ARG A 139 12.22 -9.17 -13.48
C ARG A 139 11.54 -8.27 -12.45
N ALA A 140 10.25 -8.00 -12.60
CA ALA A 140 9.47 -7.21 -11.64
C ALA A 140 9.39 -7.85 -10.25
N ALA A 141 9.39 -9.17 -10.16
CA ALA A 141 9.42 -9.90 -8.91
C ALA A 141 10.78 -9.82 -8.18
N VAL A 142 11.88 -9.76 -8.94
CA VAL A 142 13.26 -9.78 -8.41
C VAL A 142 13.84 -8.37 -8.27
N VAL A 143 13.54 -7.47 -9.21
CA VAL A 143 14.02 -6.09 -9.22
C VAL A 143 12.83 -5.15 -8.93
N PRO A 144 12.75 -4.60 -7.73
CA PRO A 144 11.68 -3.67 -7.40
C PRO A 144 11.73 -2.44 -8.32
N GLY A 145 10.73 -2.31 -9.18
CA GLY A 145 10.51 -1.15 -10.03
C GLY A 145 9.62 -0.10 -9.35
N PRO A 146 9.44 1.07 -9.99
CA PRO A 146 8.50 2.09 -9.52
C PRO A 146 7.03 1.66 -9.68
N ASP A 147 6.75 0.70 -10.57
CA ASP A 147 5.41 0.14 -10.76
C ASP A 147 5.24 -1.08 -9.86
N THR A 148 4.46 -0.91 -8.82
CA THR A 148 4.17 -1.97 -7.84
C THR A 148 3.01 -2.86 -8.28
N GLY A 149 2.36 -2.59 -9.39
CA GLY A 149 1.18 -3.30 -9.88
C GLY A 149 -0.06 -3.16 -8.97
N ILE A 150 0.01 -2.35 -7.92
CA ILE A 150 -1.14 -2.10 -7.04
C ILE A 150 -1.93 -0.89 -7.51
N THR A 151 -3.25 -0.98 -7.43
CA THR A 151 -4.16 0.10 -7.84
C THR A 151 -4.26 1.19 -6.78
N TYR A 152 -4.24 0.80 -5.51
CA TYR A 152 -4.38 1.69 -4.35
C TYR A 152 -3.35 1.34 -3.29
N GLY A 153 -2.68 2.35 -2.78
CA GLY A 153 -1.66 2.22 -1.73
C GLY A 153 -1.26 3.57 -1.16
N PRO A 154 -0.34 3.58 -0.20
CA PRO A 154 0.23 4.82 0.29
C PRO A 154 0.69 5.70 -0.86
N THR A 155 0.30 6.97 -0.85
CA THR A 155 0.59 7.92 -1.93
C THR A 155 1.63 8.92 -1.47
N VAL A 156 2.62 9.17 -2.29
CA VAL A 156 3.61 10.25 -2.07
C VAL A 156 2.89 11.57 -2.32
N ASP A 157 2.67 12.38 -1.26
CA ASP A 157 1.75 13.52 -1.26
C ASP A 157 2.35 14.83 -0.72
N ASP A 158 3.67 14.93 -0.58
CA ASP A 158 4.39 16.08 -0.04
C ASP A 158 4.05 16.44 1.43
N GLU A 159 3.01 15.87 2.03
CA GLU A 159 2.54 16.19 3.38
C GLU A 159 2.73 15.01 4.35
N LEU A 160 2.06 13.89 4.10
CA LEU A 160 2.10 12.72 4.97
C LEU A 160 3.26 11.80 4.62
N LEU A 161 3.48 11.57 3.33
CA LEU A 161 4.60 10.83 2.77
C LEU A 161 5.36 11.72 1.76
N PRO A 162 6.26 12.57 2.24
CA PRO A 162 6.97 13.53 1.37
C PRO A 162 7.97 12.88 0.42
N LEU A 163 8.28 11.60 0.63
CA LEU A 163 9.20 10.81 -0.20
C LEU A 163 8.63 9.40 -0.39
N PRO A 164 9.02 8.70 -1.46
CA PRO A 164 8.80 7.27 -1.57
C PRO A 164 9.28 6.55 -0.32
N VAL A 165 8.49 5.61 0.19
CA VAL A 165 8.75 4.90 1.46
C VAL A 165 10.15 4.29 1.47
N ARG A 166 10.54 3.65 0.37
CA ARG A 166 11.90 3.07 0.22
C ARG A 166 13.00 4.13 0.35
N GLU A 167 12.81 5.28 -0.28
CA GLU A 167 13.79 6.37 -0.23
C GLU A 167 13.88 6.96 1.17
N ALA A 168 12.76 7.22 1.82
CA ALA A 168 12.71 7.73 3.18
C ALA A 168 13.44 6.79 4.16
N LEU A 169 13.16 5.48 4.11
CA LEU A 169 13.83 4.49 4.95
C LEU A 169 15.33 4.38 4.63
N ALA A 170 15.72 4.42 3.36
CA ALA A 170 17.13 4.39 2.96
C ALA A 170 17.92 5.63 3.43
N ARG A 171 17.25 6.77 3.60
CA ARG A 171 17.83 8.00 4.18
C ARG A 171 17.91 7.97 5.70
N GLY A 172 17.33 6.96 6.35
CA GLY A 172 17.34 6.77 7.79
C GLY A 172 16.08 7.27 8.51
N ASP A 173 15.01 7.63 7.79
CA ASP A 173 13.74 7.94 8.42
C ASP A 173 13.24 6.70 9.19
N GLY A 174 12.83 6.88 10.45
CA GLY A 174 12.48 5.77 11.34
C GLY A 174 13.64 4.87 11.78
N GLY A 175 14.91 5.25 11.49
CA GLY A 175 16.08 4.45 11.83
C GLY A 175 16.37 4.30 13.33
N ASP A 176 15.72 5.09 14.17
CA ASP A 176 15.70 4.98 15.62
C ASP A 176 14.69 3.95 16.16
N ILE A 177 13.81 3.41 15.30
CA ILE A 177 12.80 2.42 15.65
C ILE A 177 13.33 1.01 15.36
N PRO A 178 13.50 0.13 16.38
CA PRO A 178 13.83 -1.26 16.15
C PRO A 178 12.79 -1.95 15.27
N LEU A 179 13.23 -2.55 14.15
CA LEU A 179 12.40 -3.24 13.19
C LEU A 179 12.72 -4.75 13.19
N LEU A 180 11.69 -5.57 13.38
CA LEU A 180 11.73 -6.99 13.04
C LEU A 180 11.08 -7.17 11.68
N ALA A 181 11.88 -7.45 10.66
CA ALA A 181 11.39 -7.75 9.32
C ALA A 181 11.54 -9.24 9.04
N MET A 182 10.50 -9.86 8.52
CA MET A 182 10.50 -11.27 8.14
C MET A 182 9.66 -11.52 6.90
N SER A 183 9.96 -12.60 6.20
CA SER A 183 9.19 -13.13 5.08
C SER A 183 9.17 -14.65 5.14
N THR A 184 8.21 -15.25 4.45
CA THR A 184 8.20 -16.71 4.30
C THR A 184 9.24 -17.14 3.26
N THR A 185 9.71 -18.40 3.35
CA THR A 185 10.65 -18.95 2.37
C THR A 185 10.03 -19.09 0.98
N HIS A 186 8.71 -19.28 0.94
CA HIS A 186 7.93 -19.53 -0.29
C HIS A 186 6.72 -18.59 -0.31
N GLU A 187 6.97 -17.32 -0.62
CA GLU A 187 5.92 -16.32 -0.79
C GLU A 187 5.08 -16.66 -2.04
N PHE A 188 3.74 -16.61 -1.87
CA PHE A 188 2.77 -16.82 -2.97
C PHE A 188 2.99 -18.12 -3.77
N ILE A 189 3.44 -19.19 -3.13
CA ILE A 189 3.74 -20.46 -3.82
C ILE A 189 2.55 -20.96 -4.63
N ASP A 190 1.32 -20.81 -4.10
CA ASP A 190 0.10 -21.23 -4.79
C ASP A 190 -0.18 -20.41 -6.07
N LEU A 191 0.27 -19.15 -6.12
CA LEU A 191 0.16 -18.31 -7.31
C LEU A 191 1.30 -18.56 -8.31
N SER A 192 2.38 -19.20 -7.86
CA SER A 192 3.54 -19.49 -8.71
C SER A 192 3.43 -20.82 -9.47
N PHE A 193 2.45 -21.68 -9.15
CA PHE A 193 2.31 -22.97 -9.84
C PHE A 193 2.11 -22.81 -11.35
N GLY A 194 1.28 -21.86 -11.81
CA GLY A 194 1.15 -21.56 -13.24
C GLY A 194 2.45 -21.01 -13.85
N LEU A 195 3.21 -20.23 -13.07
CA LEU A 195 4.52 -19.71 -13.49
C LEU A 195 5.56 -20.84 -13.66
N VAL A 196 5.55 -21.83 -12.76
CA VAL A 196 6.49 -22.97 -12.84
C VAL A 196 6.24 -23.81 -14.09
N GLU A 197 4.98 -24.02 -14.48
CA GLU A 197 4.65 -24.69 -15.74
C GLU A 197 5.12 -23.88 -16.96
N GLU A 198 4.91 -22.56 -16.96
CA GLU A 198 5.41 -21.66 -18.02
C GLU A 198 6.94 -21.60 -18.04
N MET A 199 7.61 -21.62 -16.87
CA MET A 199 9.07 -21.62 -16.74
C MET A 199 9.71 -22.95 -17.13
N GLY A 200 8.97 -24.07 -17.11
CA GLY A 200 9.50 -25.39 -17.45
C GLY A 200 10.05 -25.50 -18.88
N GLY A 201 9.76 -24.53 -19.75
CA GLY A 201 10.33 -24.42 -21.09
C GLY A 201 11.47 -23.40 -21.24
N LEU A 202 11.81 -22.65 -20.16
CA LEU A 202 12.83 -21.60 -20.23
C LEU A 202 14.20 -22.11 -19.76
N THR A 203 15.24 -21.64 -20.43
CA THR A 203 16.63 -21.83 -19.98
C THR A 203 17.01 -20.76 -18.96
N ALA A 204 18.03 -21.03 -18.13
CA ALA A 204 18.53 -20.04 -17.17
C ALA A 204 18.97 -18.72 -17.84
N VAL A 205 19.41 -18.76 -19.10
CA VAL A 205 19.80 -17.57 -19.88
C VAL A 205 18.58 -16.73 -20.21
N GLU A 206 17.48 -17.34 -20.67
CA GLU A 206 16.24 -16.63 -21.01
C GLU A 206 15.57 -15.99 -19.79
N VAL A 207 15.87 -16.45 -18.58
CA VAL A 207 15.40 -15.85 -17.33
C VAL A 207 16.28 -14.69 -16.88
N MET A 208 17.56 -14.65 -17.29
CA MET A 208 18.54 -13.65 -16.85
C MET A 208 18.73 -12.50 -17.84
N GLU A 209 18.31 -12.63 -19.08
CA GLU A 209 18.26 -11.57 -20.10
C GLU A 209 16.94 -10.77 -20.01
#